data_66d15b5f061817805638f348a9183f5e
#
_entry.id   66d15b5f061817805638f348a9183f5e
#
_cell.length_a   1.000
_cell.length_b   1.000
_cell.length_c   1.000
_cell.angle_alpha   90.00
_cell.angle_beta   90.00
_cell.angle_gamma   90.00
#
_symmetry.space_group_name_H-M   'P 1'
#
loop_
_entity.id
_entity.type
_entity.pdbx_description
1 polymer ?
#
loop_
_entity_poly.entity_id
_entity_poly.type
_entity_poly.pdbx_seq_one_letter_code
_entity_poly.pdbx_strand_id
1 'polypeptide(L)'
;MLRSLYSGISGLRSHQTMLDVTGNNIANVNTTAFKASAAQFQDTLSQLTQAAGGATPTAGGTNPAQVGLGVQVAGISTNFAQGSSQATGKSTDLMISGDGFFVTALGGETLYTRAGSFEFDSAGRLVTPDGAIVQGWGAVDGVVADGGATGNISLPVGAIVPAEKSTAATFSGNLPSDAEDGSTLVRTVDVYDDLGNSRTVSLTFTRTTTPDGWTVGQTGGAPADVVQLTAETDADGPTGNFGDVTGFAVDGITINLNDLKGFSGLATVAGATDDGNEAGTLNSYTLGADGTLVGLFSNGQQQAIGRIALATFVNPGGLEKAGSSAYRATFNSGGAELGTPGAAGLGSLTSGALEMSNVDLSQEFTNLIVAQRGFQANARIITTSDEVLQELTNLKR
;
A
#
# COMPACT_ATOMS: atom_id res chain seq x y z
N MET A 1 -52.42 -3.56 28.95
CA MET A 1 -52.31 -2.30 28.18
C MET A 1 -50.99 -1.58 28.43
N LEU A 2 -50.52 -1.35 29.67
CA LEU A 2 -49.18 -0.72 29.88
C LEU A 2 -48.04 -1.47 29.23
N ARG A 3 -48.06 -2.81 29.17
CA ARG A 3 -47.04 -3.62 28.53
C ARG A 3 -47.00 -3.42 27.00
N SER A 4 -48.15 -3.34 26.33
CA SER A 4 -48.23 -3.06 24.89
C SER A 4 -47.71 -1.68 24.56
N LEU A 5 -47.93 -0.71 25.43
CA LEU A 5 -47.42 0.64 25.35
C LEU A 5 -45.88 0.67 25.48
N TYR A 6 -45.31 -0.05 26.46
CA TYR A 6 -43.85 -0.17 26.61
C TYR A 6 -43.22 -0.88 25.43
N SER A 7 -43.81 -1.97 24.92
CA SER A 7 -43.36 -2.67 23.74
C SER A 7 -43.42 -1.77 22.50
N GLY A 8 -44.49 -0.98 22.33
CA GLY A 8 -44.59 0.00 21.23
C GLY A 8 -43.55 1.11 21.33
N ILE A 9 -43.27 1.64 22.52
CA ILE A 9 -42.23 2.68 22.73
C ILE A 9 -40.83 2.11 22.42
N SER A 10 -40.54 0.90 22.90
CA SER A 10 -39.25 0.25 22.61
C SER A 10 -39.03 0.01 21.12
N GLY A 11 -40.06 -0.49 20.40
CA GLY A 11 -40.06 -0.65 18.97
C GLY A 11 -39.86 0.66 18.21
N LEU A 12 -40.52 1.73 18.66
CA LEU A 12 -40.42 3.08 18.10
C LEU A 12 -38.97 3.60 18.16
N ARG A 13 -38.33 3.51 19.34
CA ARG A 13 -36.94 3.92 19.54
C ARG A 13 -35.94 3.10 18.68
N SER A 14 -36.19 1.79 18.63
CA SER A 14 -35.32 0.91 17.82
C SER A 14 -35.42 1.21 16.31
N HIS A 15 -36.63 1.42 15.79
CA HIS A 15 -36.81 1.82 14.39
C HIS A 15 -36.30 3.24 14.11
N GLN A 16 -36.36 4.16 15.07
CA GLN A 16 -35.73 5.48 14.94
C GLN A 16 -34.21 5.35 14.78
N THR A 17 -33.55 4.57 15.63
CA THR A 17 -32.10 4.32 15.48
C THR A 17 -31.76 3.68 14.12
N MET A 18 -32.62 2.76 13.63
CA MET A 18 -32.44 2.18 12.30
C MET A 18 -32.56 3.24 11.19
N LEU A 19 -33.52 4.18 11.30
CA LEU A 19 -33.67 5.29 10.35
C LEU A 19 -32.44 6.20 10.35
N ASP A 20 -31.90 6.51 11.53
CA ASP A 20 -30.71 7.36 11.66
C ASP A 20 -29.49 6.70 11.04
N VAL A 21 -29.27 5.40 11.25
CA VAL A 21 -28.17 4.63 10.67
C VAL A 21 -28.31 4.52 9.15
N THR A 22 -29.51 4.16 8.66
CA THR A 22 -29.79 4.05 7.21
C THR A 22 -29.66 5.40 6.52
N GLY A 23 -30.15 6.48 7.14
CA GLY A 23 -29.99 7.84 6.62
C GLY A 23 -28.54 8.25 6.51
N ASN A 24 -27.71 7.91 7.49
CA ASN A 24 -26.28 8.15 7.45
C ASN A 24 -25.59 7.36 6.34
N ASN A 25 -25.93 6.09 6.15
CA ASN A 25 -25.40 5.26 5.04
C ASN A 25 -25.73 5.88 3.67
N ILE A 26 -26.99 6.28 3.46
CA ILE A 26 -27.42 6.91 2.21
C ILE A 26 -26.68 8.23 1.97
N ALA A 27 -26.51 9.06 2.99
CA ALA A 27 -25.82 10.34 2.87
C ALA A 27 -24.34 10.16 2.46
N ASN A 28 -23.72 9.04 2.86
CA ASN A 28 -22.30 8.76 2.62
C ASN A 28 -22.04 7.77 1.47
N VAL A 29 -22.98 7.55 0.57
CA VAL A 29 -22.80 6.63 -0.57
C VAL A 29 -21.66 7.06 -1.50
N ASN A 30 -21.41 8.36 -1.64
CA ASN A 30 -20.35 8.92 -2.47
C ASN A 30 -19.09 9.29 -1.68
N THR A 31 -19.06 9.01 -0.36
CA THR A 31 -17.89 9.29 0.48
C THR A 31 -16.84 8.18 0.29
N THR A 32 -15.62 8.56 -0.05
CA THR A 32 -14.51 7.61 -0.24
C THR A 32 -14.26 6.80 1.03
N ALA A 33 -14.08 5.49 0.86
CA ALA A 33 -13.80 4.52 1.93
C ALA A 33 -14.82 4.49 3.09
N PHE A 34 -16.01 5.04 2.89
CA PHE A 34 -17.08 4.92 3.88
C PHE A 34 -17.53 3.47 4.02
N LYS A 35 -17.74 3.05 5.26
CA LYS A 35 -18.19 1.71 5.61
C LYS A 35 -19.59 1.77 6.20
N ALA A 36 -20.52 1.06 5.55
CA ALA A 36 -21.91 0.96 5.96
C ALA A 36 -22.03 0.41 7.37
N SER A 37 -22.98 0.93 8.12
CA SER A 37 -23.32 0.42 9.45
C SER A 37 -24.74 -0.16 9.46
N ALA A 38 -24.97 -1.19 10.26
CA ALA A 38 -26.27 -1.83 10.40
C ALA A 38 -26.68 -1.90 11.88
N ALA A 39 -27.91 -1.50 12.17
CA ALA A 39 -28.48 -1.63 13.51
C ALA A 39 -28.97 -3.08 13.71
N GLN A 40 -28.56 -3.71 14.80
CA GLN A 40 -28.98 -5.05 15.21
C GLN A 40 -29.96 -4.95 16.36
N PHE A 41 -31.05 -5.71 16.30
CA PHE A 41 -32.09 -5.76 17.33
C PHE A 41 -32.02 -7.05 18.11
N GLN A 42 -32.34 -6.96 19.38
CA GLN A 42 -32.55 -8.12 20.26
C GLN A 42 -33.84 -7.94 21.06
N ASP A 43 -34.46 -9.05 21.43
CA ASP A 43 -35.59 -9.04 22.36
C ASP A 43 -35.14 -8.66 23.78
N THR A 44 -36.06 -8.08 24.53
CA THR A 44 -35.85 -7.84 25.96
C THR A 44 -36.34 -9.03 26.76
N LEU A 45 -36.21 -8.97 28.10
CA LEU A 45 -36.68 -10.01 29.01
C LEU A 45 -38.16 -10.35 28.76
N SER A 46 -38.46 -11.65 28.77
CA SER A 46 -39.85 -12.14 28.70
C SER A 46 -40.37 -12.45 30.10
N GLN A 47 -41.61 -12.04 30.37
CA GLN A 47 -42.29 -12.38 31.62
C GLN A 47 -42.90 -13.77 31.52
N LEU A 48 -42.52 -14.66 32.42
CA LEU A 48 -43.09 -15.99 32.54
C LEU A 48 -44.52 -15.89 33.16
N THR A 49 -45.55 -16.28 32.42
CA THR A 49 -46.93 -16.35 32.89
C THR A 49 -47.30 -17.76 33.37
N GLN A 50 -46.68 -18.78 32.79
CA GLN A 50 -46.83 -20.18 33.18
C GLN A 50 -45.48 -20.87 33.04
N ALA A 51 -45.06 -21.58 34.07
CA ALA A 51 -43.86 -22.41 34.03
C ALA A 51 -44.09 -23.71 33.26
N ALA A 52 -43.03 -24.25 32.68
CA ALA A 52 -43.06 -25.58 32.05
C ALA A 52 -43.31 -26.66 33.13
N GLY A 53 -44.25 -27.56 32.89
CA GLY A 53 -44.49 -28.75 33.70
C GLY A 53 -43.90 -29.99 33.02
N GLY A 54 -43.15 -30.79 33.75
CA GLY A 54 -42.63 -32.08 33.24
C GLY A 54 -43.76 -33.08 33.03
N ALA A 55 -43.64 -33.99 32.04
CA ALA A 55 -44.56 -35.10 31.87
C ALA A 55 -44.44 -36.08 33.03
N THR A 56 -45.58 -36.51 33.59
CA THR A 56 -45.67 -37.54 34.60
C THR A 56 -46.38 -38.76 33.99
N PRO A 57 -46.34 -39.97 34.60
CA PRO A 57 -47.04 -41.15 34.07
C PRO A 57 -48.56 -40.98 33.94
N THR A 58 -49.13 -40.00 34.61
CA THR A 58 -50.60 -39.72 34.64
C THR A 58 -51.01 -38.39 34.04
N ALA A 59 -50.05 -37.52 33.69
CA ALA A 59 -50.33 -36.20 33.07
C ALA A 59 -49.27 -35.84 32.02
N GLY A 60 -49.68 -35.32 30.87
CA GLY A 60 -48.80 -34.78 29.86
C GLY A 60 -48.05 -33.54 30.33
N GLY A 61 -46.84 -33.30 29.80
CA GLY A 61 -46.06 -32.07 30.06
C GLY A 61 -46.74 -30.82 29.46
N THR A 62 -46.56 -29.67 30.12
CA THR A 62 -47.05 -28.37 29.68
C THR A 62 -45.89 -27.46 29.28
N ASN A 63 -46.01 -26.77 28.15
CA ASN A 63 -45.03 -25.79 27.70
C ASN A 63 -45.12 -24.49 28.51
N PRO A 64 -43.99 -23.75 28.62
CA PRO A 64 -44.01 -22.46 29.29
C PRO A 64 -44.80 -21.43 28.46
N ALA A 65 -45.55 -20.56 29.11
CA ALA A 65 -46.16 -19.38 28.46
C ALA A 65 -45.41 -18.13 28.90
N GLN A 66 -44.89 -17.37 27.95
CA GLN A 66 -44.09 -16.17 28.20
C GLN A 66 -44.61 -15.01 27.36
N VAL A 67 -44.50 -13.80 27.85
CA VAL A 67 -44.88 -12.57 27.16
C VAL A 67 -43.65 -11.67 27.10
N GLY A 68 -43.18 -11.30 25.90
CA GLY A 68 -42.05 -10.40 25.67
C GLY A 68 -42.39 -8.96 26.12
N LEU A 69 -41.38 -8.23 26.58
CA LEU A 69 -41.51 -6.84 27.03
C LEU A 69 -41.05 -5.82 25.96
N GLY A 70 -40.68 -6.25 24.78
CA GLY A 70 -40.30 -5.39 23.66
C GLY A 70 -38.96 -5.74 23.06
N VAL A 71 -38.35 -4.79 22.35
CA VAL A 71 -37.11 -4.89 21.59
C VAL A 71 -36.13 -3.80 22.03
N GLN A 72 -34.86 -4.07 21.94
CA GLN A 72 -33.79 -3.07 22.13
C GLN A 72 -32.73 -3.19 21.01
N VAL A 73 -31.98 -2.12 20.80
CA VAL A 73 -30.82 -2.13 19.92
C VAL A 73 -29.69 -2.90 20.63
N ALA A 74 -29.26 -4.02 20.03
CA ALA A 74 -28.15 -4.83 20.55
C ALA A 74 -26.80 -4.15 20.29
N GLY A 75 -26.69 -3.50 19.13
CA GLY A 75 -25.50 -2.80 18.72
C GLY A 75 -25.63 -2.24 17.30
N ILE A 76 -24.65 -1.45 16.89
CA ILE A 76 -24.49 -0.96 15.54
C ILE A 76 -23.17 -1.54 15.02
N SER A 77 -23.25 -2.47 14.09
CA SER A 77 -22.06 -3.09 13.48
C SER A 77 -21.66 -2.34 12.21
N THR A 78 -20.36 -2.14 12.01
CA THR A 78 -19.80 -1.57 10.78
C THR A 78 -19.35 -2.71 9.86
N ASN A 79 -19.72 -2.65 8.59
CA ASN A 79 -19.29 -3.62 7.59
C ASN A 79 -17.99 -3.14 6.93
N PHE A 80 -16.88 -3.80 7.22
CA PHE A 80 -15.56 -3.49 6.67
C PHE A 80 -15.27 -4.17 5.32
N ALA A 81 -16.26 -4.83 4.69
CA ALA A 81 -16.08 -5.37 3.36
C ALA A 81 -15.59 -4.30 2.38
N GLN A 82 -14.78 -4.71 1.43
CA GLN A 82 -14.20 -3.82 0.43
C GLN A 82 -15.29 -3.20 -0.46
N GLY A 83 -15.19 -1.90 -0.73
CA GLY A 83 -16.01 -1.18 -1.71
C GLY A 83 -15.49 -1.37 -3.13
N SER A 84 -16.22 -0.83 -4.11
CA SER A 84 -15.79 -0.82 -5.50
C SER A 84 -14.60 0.13 -5.70
N SER A 85 -13.74 -0.17 -6.68
CA SER A 85 -12.63 0.66 -7.08
C SER A 85 -13.08 1.73 -8.07
N GLN A 86 -12.65 2.97 -7.86
CA GLN A 86 -12.82 4.07 -8.79
C GLN A 86 -11.45 4.58 -9.24
N ALA A 87 -11.13 4.47 -10.53
CA ALA A 87 -9.92 5.03 -11.09
C ALA A 87 -9.99 6.55 -11.14
N THR A 88 -8.97 7.23 -10.62
CA THR A 88 -8.85 8.69 -10.59
C THR A 88 -7.73 9.21 -11.49
N GLY A 89 -6.73 8.37 -11.77
CA GLY A 89 -5.54 8.74 -12.54
C GLY A 89 -4.52 9.62 -11.79
N LYS A 90 -4.78 9.95 -10.51
CA LYS A 90 -3.82 10.64 -9.64
C LYS A 90 -2.89 9.62 -8.98
N SER A 91 -1.58 9.76 -9.14
CA SER A 91 -0.60 8.82 -8.55
C SER A 91 -0.59 8.78 -7.02
N THR A 92 -1.07 9.85 -6.37
CA THR A 92 -1.19 9.95 -4.91
C THR A 92 -2.46 9.31 -4.35
N ASP A 93 -3.46 9.03 -5.20
CA ASP A 93 -4.66 8.32 -4.79
C ASP A 93 -4.36 6.82 -4.69
N LEU A 94 -4.63 6.23 -3.53
CA LEU A 94 -4.27 4.88 -3.20
C LEU A 94 -5.47 4.08 -2.74
N MET A 95 -5.61 2.87 -3.25
CA MET A 95 -6.61 1.91 -2.78
C MET A 95 -5.90 0.69 -2.21
N ILE A 96 -6.40 0.21 -1.06
CA ILE A 96 -6.00 -1.09 -0.52
C ILE A 96 -6.87 -2.16 -1.18
N SER A 97 -6.25 -3.10 -1.89
CA SER A 97 -6.93 -4.27 -2.46
C SER A 97 -6.77 -5.44 -1.49
N GLY A 98 -7.79 -5.69 -0.69
CA GLY A 98 -7.77 -6.65 0.41
C GLY A 98 -7.95 -6.00 1.79
N ASP A 99 -7.48 -6.67 2.84
CA ASP A 99 -7.63 -6.21 4.22
C ASP A 99 -6.49 -5.25 4.62
N GLY A 100 -6.76 -4.37 5.58
CA GLY A 100 -5.80 -3.42 6.13
C GLY A 100 -6.32 -1.99 6.18
N PHE A 101 -5.59 -1.12 6.84
CA PHE A 101 -5.87 0.30 7.00
C PHE A 101 -4.57 1.08 6.82
N PHE A 102 -4.64 2.24 6.19
CA PHE A 102 -3.55 3.21 6.24
C PHE A 102 -3.38 3.73 7.66
N VAL A 103 -2.14 3.87 8.06
CA VAL A 103 -1.78 4.45 9.36
C VAL A 103 -1.53 5.93 9.16
N THR A 104 -2.22 6.76 9.91
CA THR A 104 -2.07 8.22 9.86
C THR A 104 -1.88 8.79 11.26
N ALA A 105 -1.22 9.93 11.37
CA ALA A 105 -1.03 10.63 12.63
C ALA A 105 -1.59 12.05 12.54
N LEU A 106 -2.44 12.41 13.48
CA LEU A 106 -3.02 13.76 13.59
C LEU A 106 -2.86 14.24 15.03
N GLY A 107 -2.14 15.36 15.22
CA GLY A 107 -1.99 15.95 16.55
C GLY A 107 -1.32 15.06 17.60
N GLY A 108 -0.51 14.10 17.18
CA GLY A 108 0.15 13.11 18.05
C GLY A 108 -0.68 11.85 18.35
N GLU A 109 -1.88 11.77 17.79
CA GLU A 109 -2.73 10.58 17.86
C GLU A 109 -2.61 9.76 16.57
N THR A 110 -2.51 8.44 16.71
CA THR A 110 -2.52 7.51 15.57
C THR A 110 -3.95 7.15 15.20
N LEU A 111 -4.31 7.40 13.96
CA LEU A 111 -5.60 7.08 13.37
C LEU A 111 -5.42 6.11 12.20
N TYR A 112 -6.47 5.37 11.90
CA TYR A 112 -6.49 4.34 10.87
C TYR A 112 -7.57 4.66 9.88
N THR A 113 -7.26 4.63 8.58
CA THR A 113 -8.23 4.96 7.54
C THR A 113 -8.12 4.03 6.34
N ARG A 114 -9.22 3.86 5.62
CA ARG A 114 -9.21 3.27 4.29
C ARG A 114 -9.31 4.31 3.17
N ALA A 115 -9.52 5.59 3.53
CA ALA A 115 -9.51 6.68 2.57
C ALA A 115 -8.07 6.92 2.11
N GLY A 116 -7.82 6.74 0.83
CA GLY A 116 -6.50 6.86 0.22
C GLY A 116 -6.35 8.09 -0.65
N SER A 117 -7.18 9.11 -0.48
CA SER A 117 -7.00 10.40 -1.15
C SER A 117 -5.90 11.18 -0.45
N PHE A 118 -4.67 11.07 -0.94
CA PHE A 118 -3.52 11.72 -0.32
C PHE A 118 -2.99 12.84 -1.22
N GLU A 119 -2.33 13.81 -0.58
CA GLU A 119 -1.64 14.91 -1.25
C GLU A 119 -0.31 15.19 -0.53
N PHE A 120 0.63 15.83 -1.21
CA PHE A 120 1.86 16.28 -0.57
C PHE A 120 1.69 17.70 -0.06
N ASP A 121 2.10 17.94 1.18
CA ASP A 121 2.15 19.26 1.76
C ASP A 121 3.41 20.05 1.32
N SER A 122 3.54 21.29 1.76
CA SER A 122 4.69 22.15 1.44
C SER A 122 6.04 21.62 1.98
N ALA A 123 6.01 20.71 2.94
CA ALA A 123 7.20 20.04 3.48
C ALA A 123 7.46 18.69 2.81
N GLY A 124 6.70 18.35 1.76
CA GLY A 124 6.80 17.08 1.06
C GLY A 124 6.20 15.89 1.80
N ARG A 125 5.47 16.08 2.90
CA ARG A 125 4.84 14.98 3.64
C ARG A 125 3.56 14.54 2.97
N LEU A 126 3.31 13.23 2.94
CA LEU A 126 2.07 12.66 2.44
C LEU A 126 0.97 12.84 3.49
N VAL A 127 -0.08 13.58 3.16
CA VAL A 127 -1.15 13.96 4.09
C VAL A 127 -2.54 13.64 3.53
N THR A 128 -3.49 13.42 4.42
CA THR A 128 -4.92 13.36 4.07
C THR A 128 -5.48 14.77 3.89
N PRO A 129 -6.68 14.94 3.28
CA PRO A 129 -7.35 16.25 3.17
C PRO A 129 -7.59 16.94 4.52
N ASP A 130 -7.67 16.19 5.61
CA ASP A 130 -7.83 16.72 6.98
C ASP A 130 -6.49 17.07 7.65
N GLY A 131 -5.36 16.88 6.96
CA GLY A 131 -4.03 17.19 7.46
C GLY A 131 -3.40 16.10 8.33
N ALA A 132 -3.96 14.88 8.38
CA ALA A 132 -3.30 13.76 9.04
C ALA A 132 -2.16 13.24 8.16
N ILE A 133 -0.98 13.00 8.76
CA ILE A 133 0.24 12.60 8.06
C ILE A 133 0.27 11.07 7.95
N VAL A 134 0.46 10.55 6.74
CA VAL A 134 0.60 9.12 6.48
C VAL A 134 1.90 8.60 7.10
N GLN A 135 1.80 7.46 7.79
CA GLN A 135 2.90 6.83 8.48
C GLN A 135 3.43 5.62 7.70
N GLY A 136 4.72 5.39 7.85
CA GLY A 136 5.40 4.25 7.23
C GLY A 136 6.85 4.17 7.65
N TRP A 137 7.66 3.47 6.88
CA TRP A 137 9.09 3.33 7.11
C TRP A 137 9.86 4.16 6.08
N GLY A 138 10.70 5.08 6.56
CA GLY A 138 11.62 5.81 5.70
C GLY A 138 12.75 4.92 5.21
N ALA A 139 13.28 5.20 4.03
CA ALA A 139 14.49 4.55 3.54
C ALA A 139 15.73 5.29 4.04
N VAL A 140 16.79 4.53 4.30
CA VAL A 140 18.14 5.04 4.53
C VAL A 140 19.03 4.45 3.43
N ASP A 141 19.70 5.30 2.68
CA ASP A 141 20.52 4.90 1.52
C ASP A 141 19.79 3.99 0.54
N GLY A 142 18.52 4.32 0.27
CA GLY A 142 17.68 3.55 -0.66
C GLY A 142 17.16 2.21 -0.15
N VAL A 143 17.46 1.83 1.09
CA VAL A 143 16.99 0.59 1.70
C VAL A 143 15.93 0.91 2.75
N VAL A 144 14.75 0.29 2.61
CA VAL A 144 13.66 0.42 3.59
C VAL A 144 13.83 -0.67 4.65
N ALA A 145 13.96 -0.27 5.90
CA ALA A 145 14.00 -1.19 7.05
C ALA A 145 12.57 -1.41 7.57
N ASP A 146 11.95 -2.50 7.15
CA ASP A 146 10.61 -2.88 7.59
C ASP A 146 10.60 -3.38 9.04
N GLY A 147 9.49 -3.16 9.78
CA GLY A 147 9.29 -3.70 11.12
C GLY A 147 9.83 -2.86 12.27
N GLY A 148 10.41 -1.68 11.98
CA GLY A 148 10.78 -0.68 12.97
C GLY A 148 9.61 0.23 13.38
N ALA A 149 9.92 1.25 14.21
CA ALA A 149 8.96 2.31 14.51
C ALA A 149 8.59 3.06 13.23
N THR A 150 7.30 3.29 13.02
CA THR A 150 6.81 4.06 11.88
C THR A 150 7.10 5.56 12.06
N GLY A 151 7.43 6.22 10.97
CA GLY A 151 7.64 7.65 10.89
C GLY A 151 6.79 8.28 9.79
N ASN A 152 6.91 9.58 9.60
CA ASN A 152 6.20 10.30 8.55
C ASN A 152 6.78 9.93 7.19
N ILE A 153 5.93 9.61 6.23
CA ILE A 153 6.34 9.46 4.84
C ILE A 153 6.44 10.86 4.22
N SER A 154 7.63 11.18 3.73
CA SER A 154 7.88 12.46 3.07
C SER A 154 8.75 12.29 1.84
N LEU A 155 8.43 13.05 0.79
CA LEU A 155 9.31 13.25 -0.35
C LEU A 155 10.41 14.23 0.05
N PRO A 156 11.67 13.90 -0.14
CA PRO A 156 12.78 14.82 0.13
C PRO A 156 12.84 15.89 -0.96
N VAL A 157 11.87 16.82 -0.97
CA VAL A 157 11.82 17.92 -1.94
C VAL A 157 13.06 18.79 -1.79
N GLY A 158 13.88 18.85 -2.86
CA GLY A 158 15.15 19.56 -2.84
C GLY A 158 16.31 18.81 -2.18
N ALA A 159 16.13 17.57 -1.73
CA ALA A 159 17.25 16.72 -1.34
C ALA A 159 18.08 16.34 -2.56
N ILE A 160 19.36 16.38 -2.40
CA ILE A 160 20.35 15.95 -3.40
C ILE A 160 20.81 14.55 -2.99
N VAL A 161 20.64 13.56 -3.88
CA VAL A 161 21.34 12.29 -3.72
C VAL A 161 22.81 12.58 -3.98
N PRO A 162 23.70 12.24 -3.04
CA PRO A 162 25.12 12.50 -3.21
C PRO A 162 25.65 11.73 -4.43
N ALA A 163 26.70 12.29 -5.03
CA ALA A 163 27.44 11.62 -6.06
C ALA A 163 28.09 10.35 -5.50
N GLU A 164 28.22 9.34 -6.35
CA GLU A 164 28.90 8.10 -6.02
C GLU A 164 30.07 7.90 -6.98
N LYS A 165 31.26 7.63 -6.42
CA LYS A 165 32.46 7.44 -7.21
C LYS A 165 32.39 6.15 -8.00
N SER A 166 32.83 6.20 -9.28
CA SER A 166 33.00 5.00 -10.07
C SER A 166 34.17 4.16 -9.55
N THR A 167 33.93 2.89 -9.27
CA THR A 167 34.94 1.91 -8.85
C THR A 167 35.17 0.83 -9.90
N ALA A 168 34.20 0.61 -10.79
CA ALA A 168 34.28 -0.37 -11.86
C ALA A 168 33.75 0.16 -13.19
N ALA A 169 34.29 -0.33 -14.29
CA ALA A 169 33.81 -0.07 -15.64
C ALA A 169 33.99 -1.31 -16.52
N THR A 170 32.99 -1.63 -17.31
CA THR A 170 33.01 -2.80 -18.19
C THR A 170 33.08 -2.36 -19.65
N PHE A 171 33.99 -2.99 -20.38
CA PHE A 171 34.03 -2.88 -21.85
C PHE A 171 33.48 -4.15 -22.46
N SER A 172 32.50 -3.98 -23.34
CA SER A 172 31.84 -5.07 -24.05
C SER A 172 31.84 -4.81 -25.55
N GLY A 173 31.65 -5.87 -26.32
CA GLY A 173 31.60 -5.79 -27.79
C GLY A 173 32.67 -6.61 -28.49
N ASN A 174 32.97 -6.30 -29.75
CA ASN A 174 33.85 -7.08 -30.58
C ASN A 174 35.09 -6.31 -31.03
N LEU A 175 36.25 -6.93 -30.89
CA LEU A 175 37.53 -6.53 -31.44
C LEU A 175 37.82 -7.38 -32.69
N PRO A 176 38.02 -6.78 -33.88
CA PRO A 176 38.17 -7.54 -35.11
C PRO A 176 39.47 -8.37 -35.11
N SER A 177 39.33 -9.69 -35.30
CA SER A 177 40.50 -10.60 -35.38
C SER A 177 41.30 -10.46 -36.68
N ASP A 178 40.69 -9.89 -37.72
CA ASP A 178 41.28 -9.65 -39.04
C ASP A 178 41.95 -8.27 -39.17
N ALA A 179 42.05 -7.51 -38.09
CA ALA A 179 42.74 -6.23 -38.10
C ALA A 179 44.26 -6.41 -38.36
N GLU A 180 44.87 -5.44 -39.04
CA GLU A 180 46.31 -5.42 -39.31
C GLU A 180 47.09 -5.29 -37.97
N ASP A 181 48.28 -5.94 -37.92
CA ASP A 181 49.19 -5.84 -36.78
C ASP A 181 49.57 -4.39 -36.50
N GLY A 182 49.53 -3.99 -35.25
CA GLY A 182 49.75 -2.60 -34.83
C GLY A 182 48.57 -1.65 -35.06
N SER A 183 47.44 -2.10 -35.57
CA SER A 183 46.25 -1.25 -35.65
C SER A 183 45.72 -0.90 -34.24
N THR A 184 45.33 0.36 -34.05
CA THR A 184 44.90 0.89 -32.76
C THR A 184 43.45 1.30 -32.79
N LEU A 185 42.72 0.96 -31.72
CA LEU A 185 41.33 1.36 -31.49
C LEU A 185 41.25 2.07 -30.12
N VAL A 186 40.88 3.33 -30.12
CA VAL A 186 40.68 4.07 -28.88
C VAL A 186 39.19 4.09 -28.50
N ARG A 187 38.91 3.76 -27.25
CA ARG A 187 37.55 3.82 -26.68
C ARG A 187 37.59 4.52 -25.34
N THR A 188 36.54 5.25 -25.09
CA THR A 188 36.39 6.09 -23.88
C THR A 188 35.22 5.61 -23.04
N VAL A 189 35.33 5.78 -21.72
CA VAL A 189 34.27 5.62 -20.76
C VAL A 189 34.28 6.82 -19.84
N ASP A 190 33.10 7.36 -19.53
CA ASP A 190 32.97 8.44 -18.58
C ASP A 190 32.78 7.84 -17.19
N VAL A 191 33.56 8.32 -16.24
CA VAL A 191 33.60 7.87 -14.84
C VAL A 191 33.49 9.07 -13.91
N TYR A 192 33.01 8.86 -12.70
CA TYR A 192 32.75 9.93 -11.76
C TYR A 192 33.72 9.89 -10.58
N ASP A 193 34.07 11.05 -10.07
CA ASP A 193 34.87 11.22 -8.85
C ASP A 193 34.00 11.30 -7.59
N ASP A 194 34.60 11.45 -6.42
CA ASP A 194 33.90 11.58 -5.12
C ASP A 194 32.98 12.81 -5.04
N LEU A 195 33.13 13.77 -5.95
CA LEU A 195 32.33 15.00 -6.02
C LEU A 195 31.29 14.94 -7.14
N GLY A 196 31.26 13.85 -7.93
CA GLY A 196 30.34 13.69 -9.08
C GLY A 196 30.81 14.41 -10.35
N ASN A 197 32.06 14.88 -10.40
CA ASN A 197 32.58 15.41 -11.65
C ASN A 197 32.87 14.24 -12.60
N SER A 198 32.36 14.31 -13.82
CA SER A 198 32.67 13.33 -14.84
C SER A 198 34.09 13.55 -15.37
N ARG A 199 34.83 12.47 -15.50
CA ARG A 199 36.11 12.42 -16.24
C ARG A 199 36.10 11.27 -17.21
N THR A 200 36.72 11.47 -18.34
CA THR A 200 36.78 10.46 -19.39
C THR A 200 38.07 9.66 -19.27
N VAL A 201 37.94 8.35 -19.08
CA VAL A 201 39.06 7.41 -19.15
C VAL A 201 39.12 6.85 -20.58
N SER A 202 40.29 6.93 -21.20
CA SER A 202 40.51 6.48 -22.57
C SER A 202 41.40 5.25 -22.57
N LEU A 203 40.92 4.15 -23.19
CA LEU A 203 41.70 2.94 -23.40
C LEU A 203 42.09 2.81 -24.85
N THR A 204 43.33 2.40 -25.08
CA THR A 204 43.86 2.06 -26.41
C THR A 204 43.98 0.56 -26.51
N PHE A 205 43.26 -0.01 -27.46
CA PHE A 205 43.38 -1.40 -27.88
C PHE A 205 44.32 -1.48 -29.09
N THR A 206 45.39 -2.25 -29.00
CA THR A 206 46.36 -2.41 -30.09
C THR A 206 46.39 -3.86 -30.49
N ARG A 207 46.26 -4.12 -31.82
CA ARG A 207 46.30 -5.46 -32.37
C ARG A 207 47.73 -6.01 -32.30
N THR A 208 47.89 -7.27 -31.87
CA THR A 208 49.16 -8.00 -31.85
C THR A 208 48.98 -9.37 -32.48
N THR A 209 49.94 -9.77 -33.26
CA THR A 209 49.94 -11.10 -33.93
C THR A 209 50.80 -12.12 -33.16
N THR A 210 51.67 -11.68 -32.24
CA THR A 210 52.50 -12.55 -31.42
C THR A 210 52.61 -12.04 -29.97
N PRO A 211 51.81 -12.60 -29.04
CA PRO A 211 50.76 -13.58 -29.22
C PRO A 211 49.56 -13.02 -29.96
N ASP A 212 48.76 -13.88 -30.63
CA ASP A 212 47.57 -13.48 -31.36
C ASP A 212 46.50 -12.93 -30.39
N GLY A 213 46.07 -11.70 -30.61
CA GLY A 213 45.13 -11.03 -29.74
C GLY A 213 45.24 -9.51 -29.75
N TRP A 214 44.88 -8.89 -28.63
CA TRP A 214 44.91 -7.45 -28.48
C TRP A 214 45.62 -7.07 -27.18
N THR A 215 46.35 -5.98 -27.17
CA THR A 215 46.87 -5.35 -25.96
C THR A 215 46.00 -4.16 -25.60
N VAL A 216 45.68 -4.03 -24.34
CA VAL A 216 44.83 -2.93 -23.82
C VAL A 216 45.61 -2.14 -22.77
N GLY A 217 45.67 -0.85 -22.96
CA GLY A 217 46.32 0.04 -22.00
C GLY A 217 45.65 1.42 -21.93
N GLN A 218 45.91 2.18 -20.90
CA GLN A 218 45.43 3.55 -20.81
C GLN A 218 46.11 4.40 -21.90
N THR A 219 45.35 5.23 -22.62
CA THR A 219 45.88 6.15 -23.60
C THR A 219 46.86 7.14 -22.97
N GLY A 220 48.15 7.08 -23.35
CA GLY A 220 49.21 7.90 -22.76
C GLY A 220 49.76 7.37 -21.43
N GLY A 221 49.32 6.19 -20.99
CA GLY A 221 49.85 5.51 -19.78
C GLY A 221 51.24 4.89 -19.99
N ALA A 222 51.83 4.42 -18.88
CA ALA A 222 53.14 3.75 -18.94
C ALA A 222 53.01 2.37 -19.60
N PRO A 223 54.05 1.90 -20.35
CA PRO A 223 54.03 0.57 -21.00
C PRO A 223 53.85 -0.61 -20.02
N ALA A 224 54.03 -0.39 -18.71
CA ALA A 224 53.88 -1.42 -17.70
C ALA A 224 52.43 -1.74 -17.35
N ASP A 225 51.50 -0.86 -17.73
CA ASP A 225 50.05 -1.00 -17.39
C ASP A 225 49.23 -1.51 -18.62
N VAL A 226 49.81 -2.45 -19.37
CA VAL A 226 49.18 -3.03 -20.53
C VAL A 226 48.77 -4.46 -20.24
N VAL A 227 47.50 -4.80 -20.50
CA VAL A 227 46.96 -6.15 -20.36
C VAL A 227 46.88 -6.80 -21.75
N GLN A 228 47.28 -8.07 -21.84
CA GLN A 228 47.20 -8.87 -23.06
C GLN A 228 45.89 -9.65 -23.09
N LEU A 229 45.08 -9.39 -24.09
CA LEU A 229 43.91 -10.19 -24.44
C LEU A 229 44.34 -11.25 -25.46
N THR A 230 44.55 -12.49 -25.03
CA THR A 230 44.94 -13.58 -25.91
C THR A 230 43.70 -14.29 -26.41
N ALA A 231 43.62 -14.50 -27.74
CA ALA A 231 42.53 -15.25 -28.35
C ALA A 231 42.54 -16.71 -27.87
N GLU A 232 41.42 -17.19 -27.39
CA GLU A 232 41.23 -18.59 -26.99
C GLU A 232 41.02 -19.47 -28.19
N THR A 233 41.71 -20.62 -28.17
CA THR A 233 41.55 -21.69 -29.16
C THR A 233 41.20 -22.98 -28.43
N ASP A 234 40.19 -23.70 -28.94
CA ASP A 234 39.89 -25.06 -28.52
C ASP A 234 40.33 -26.11 -29.56
N ALA A 235 39.91 -27.37 -29.37
CA ALA A 235 40.29 -28.45 -30.30
C ALA A 235 39.74 -28.27 -31.73
N ASP A 236 38.70 -27.44 -31.88
CA ASP A 236 38.00 -27.18 -33.16
C ASP A 236 38.42 -25.83 -33.78
N GLY A 237 39.25 -25.03 -33.10
CA GLY A 237 39.77 -23.75 -33.59
C GLY A 237 39.50 -22.54 -32.66
N PRO A 238 39.62 -21.28 -33.18
CA PRO A 238 39.42 -20.10 -32.41
C PRO A 238 37.96 -20.00 -31.92
N THR A 239 37.76 -19.81 -30.58
CA THR A 239 36.43 -19.73 -29.96
C THR A 239 35.78 -18.37 -30.14
N GLY A 240 36.53 -17.36 -30.54
CA GLY A 240 36.07 -15.95 -30.55
C GLY A 240 35.99 -15.31 -29.17
N ASN A 241 36.48 -15.98 -28.14
CA ASN A 241 36.63 -15.43 -26.79
C ASN A 241 38.09 -15.03 -26.57
N PHE A 242 38.29 -14.12 -25.63
CA PHE A 242 39.60 -13.87 -25.03
C PHE A 242 39.66 -14.64 -23.72
N GLY A 243 40.86 -15.15 -23.35
CA GLY A 243 41.04 -15.86 -22.09
C GLY A 243 40.69 -15.01 -20.88
N ASP A 244 40.47 -15.68 -19.75
CA ASP A 244 40.07 -15.02 -18.51
C ASP A 244 41.03 -13.86 -18.18
N VAL A 245 40.55 -12.65 -18.43
CA VAL A 245 41.30 -11.43 -18.22
C VAL A 245 40.92 -10.89 -16.85
N THR A 246 41.76 -11.16 -15.87
CA THR A 246 41.66 -10.46 -14.59
C THR A 246 41.79 -8.97 -14.86
N GLY A 247 40.72 -8.24 -14.58
CA GLY A 247 40.63 -6.81 -14.82
C GLY A 247 41.86 -6.05 -14.29
N PHE A 248 42.26 -5.02 -15.01
CA PHE A 248 43.31 -4.14 -14.56
C PHE A 248 42.75 -2.83 -14.00
N ALA A 249 43.48 -2.20 -13.10
CA ALA A 249 43.04 -0.95 -12.52
C ALA A 249 43.67 0.24 -13.25
N VAL A 250 42.83 1.18 -13.66
CA VAL A 250 43.25 2.45 -14.26
C VAL A 250 42.70 3.57 -13.37
N ASP A 251 43.58 4.39 -12.84
CA ASP A 251 43.22 5.52 -11.95
C ASP A 251 42.32 5.12 -10.76
N GLY A 252 42.51 3.91 -10.24
CA GLY A 252 41.72 3.38 -9.12
C GLY A 252 40.37 2.81 -9.52
N ILE A 253 40.09 2.63 -10.82
CA ILE A 253 38.89 2.00 -11.37
C ILE A 253 39.26 0.64 -11.91
N THR A 254 38.51 -0.39 -11.53
CA THR A 254 38.70 -1.75 -12.05
C THR A 254 38.03 -1.87 -13.42
N ILE A 255 38.82 -2.13 -14.44
CA ILE A 255 38.30 -2.30 -15.80
C ILE A 255 38.05 -3.79 -16.05
N ASN A 256 36.81 -4.14 -16.33
CA ASN A 256 36.37 -5.48 -16.67
C ASN A 256 36.36 -5.62 -18.21
N LEU A 257 37.04 -6.64 -18.74
CA LEU A 257 37.18 -6.90 -20.18
C LEU A 257 36.63 -8.28 -20.59
N ASN A 258 35.98 -9.01 -19.70
CA ASN A 258 35.51 -10.39 -19.95
C ASN A 258 34.43 -10.50 -21.02
N ASP A 259 33.70 -9.42 -21.28
CA ASP A 259 32.60 -9.37 -22.26
C ASP A 259 33.09 -9.02 -23.68
N LEU A 260 34.40 -8.90 -23.87
CA LEU A 260 34.98 -8.68 -25.18
C LEU A 260 35.04 -9.97 -25.99
N LYS A 261 34.78 -9.86 -27.31
CA LYS A 261 34.82 -10.94 -28.27
C LYS A 261 35.80 -10.61 -29.39
N GLY A 262 36.33 -11.63 -30.08
CA GLY A 262 37.33 -11.52 -31.11
C GLY A 262 36.88 -12.11 -32.45
N PHE A 263 35.74 -11.70 -32.98
CA PHE A 263 35.26 -12.13 -34.31
C PHE A 263 35.75 -11.20 -35.41
N SER A 264 35.89 -11.70 -36.65
CA SER A 264 36.33 -10.90 -37.79
C SER A 264 35.31 -9.86 -38.24
N GLY A 265 35.77 -8.74 -38.79
CA GLY A 265 34.98 -7.79 -39.60
C GLY A 265 34.28 -6.65 -38.84
N LEU A 266 34.10 -6.70 -37.54
CA LEU A 266 33.34 -5.70 -36.78
C LEU A 266 34.13 -5.17 -35.57
N ALA A 267 34.19 -3.84 -35.44
CA ALA A 267 34.77 -3.15 -34.27
C ALA A 267 33.63 -2.44 -33.48
N THR A 268 33.01 -3.13 -32.55
CA THR A 268 31.84 -2.63 -31.80
C THR A 268 32.10 -2.37 -30.32
N VAL A 269 33.37 -2.34 -29.91
CA VAL A 269 33.72 -2.14 -28.48
C VAL A 269 33.18 -0.83 -27.98
N ALA A 270 32.47 -0.89 -26.84
CA ALA A 270 31.98 0.24 -26.08
C ALA A 270 32.27 0.03 -24.60
N GLY A 271 32.56 1.11 -23.89
CA GLY A 271 32.73 1.12 -22.44
C GLY A 271 31.48 1.70 -21.75
N ALA A 272 31.14 1.11 -20.65
CA ALA A 272 30.10 1.63 -19.74
C ALA A 272 30.61 1.58 -18.30
N THR A 273 30.23 2.54 -17.47
CA THR A 273 30.44 2.46 -16.03
C THR A 273 29.45 1.48 -15.43
N ASP A 274 29.91 0.62 -14.52
CA ASP A 274 29.08 -0.33 -13.80
C ASP A 274 28.47 0.32 -12.55
N ASP A 275 29.15 1.29 -11.98
CA ASP A 275 28.81 2.04 -10.79
C ASP A 275 29.24 3.51 -10.92
N GLY A 276 28.83 4.29 -9.93
CA GLY A 276 29.13 5.73 -9.92
C GLY A 276 28.12 6.57 -10.71
N ASN A 277 27.88 7.75 -10.18
CA ASN A 277 26.93 8.69 -10.75
C ASN A 277 27.21 10.11 -10.27
N GLU A 278 26.69 11.08 -10.99
CA GLU A 278 26.65 12.47 -10.55
C GLU A 278 25.59 12.68 -9.46
N ALA A 279 25.68 13.78 -8.73
CA ALA A 279 24.65 14.18 -7.77
C ALA A 279 23.32 14.40 -8.48
N GLY A 280 22.26 13.82 -7.95
CA GLY A 280 20.92 13.87 -8.56
C GLY A 280 19.91 14.62 -7.71
N THR A 281 19.00 15.37 -8.35
CA THR A 281 17.81 15.96 -7.75
C THR A 281 16.59 15.13 -8.09
N LEU A 282 15.60 15.10 -7.21
CA LEU A 282 14.36 14.35 -7.42
C LEU A 282 13.56 14.96 -8.59
N ASN A 283 13.33 14.18 -9.65
CA ASN A 283 12.56 14.57 -10.82
C ASN A 283 11.09 14.13 -10.73
N SER A 284 10.87 12.88 -10.36
CA SER A 284 9.54 12.29 -10.25
C SER A 284 9.55 11.15 -9.23
N TYR A 285 8.37 10.66 -8.90
CA TYR A 285 8.23 9.51 -8.01
C TYR A 285 7.19 8.53 -8.57
N THR A 286 7.33 7.28 -8.19
CA THR A 286 6.36 6.22 -8.45
C THR A 286 6.05 5.47 -7.16
N LEU A 287 4.84 4.93 -7.05
CA LEU A 287 4.44 4.12 -5.92
C LEU A 287 4.18 2.68 -6.38
N GLY A 288 4.88 1.75 -5.77
CA GLY A 288 4.74 0.33 -6.02
C GLY A 288 3.50 -0.28 -5.33
N ALA A 289 3.07 -1.45 -5.81
CA ALA A 289 1.98 -2.21 -5.19
C ALA A 289 2.32 -2.71 -3.77
N ASP A 290 3.60 -2.80 -3.45
CA ASP A 290 4.15 -3.11 -2.13
C ASP A 290 4.24 -1.89 -1.20
N GLY A 291 3.70 -0.74 -1.64
CA GLY A 291 3.70 0.50 -0.89
C GLY A 291 5.04 1.25 -0.88
N THR A 292 6.03 0.80 -1.65
CA THR A 292 7.33 1.47 -1.74
C THR A 292 7.22 2.70 -2.63
N LEU A 293 7.59 3.84 -2.08
CA LEU A 293 7.73 5.10 -2.78
C LEU A 293 9.14 5.17 -3.37
N VAL A 294 9.24 5.08 -4.70
CA VAL A 294 10.51 5.12 -5.43
C VAL A 294 10.65 6.47 -6.12
N GLY A 295 11.73 7.18 -5.83
CA GLY A 295 12.11 8.42 -6.51
C GLY A 295 12.95 8.13 -7.75
N LEU A 296 12.66 8.85 -8.83
CA LEU A 296 13.48 8.92 -10.02
C LEU A 296 14.26 10.23 -10.00
N PHE A 297 15.57 10.15 -9.98
CA PHE A 297 16.46 11.29 -9.85
C PHE A 297 16.99 11.75 -11.22
N SER A 298 17.51 12.98 -11.29
CA SER A 298 18.02 13.58 -12.53
C SER A 298 19.21 12.83 -13.13
N ASN A 299 19.95 12.09 -12.32
CA ASN A 299 21.05 11.23 -12.72
C ASN A 299 20.60 9.86 -13.25
N GLY A 300 19.27 9.64 -13.40
CA GLY A 300 18.70 8.38 -13.89
C GLY A 300 18.57 7.29 -12.82
N GLN A 301 19.07 7.52 -11.60
CA GLN A 301 18.94 6.56 -10.51
C GLN A 301 17.51 6.47 -9.99
N GLN A 302 17.13 5.26 -9.59
CA GLN A 302 15.90 4.99 -8.88
C GLN A 302 16.23 4.54 -7.46
N GLN A 303 15.74 5.28 -6.47
CA GLN A 303 16.00 4.97 -5.08
C GLN A 303 14.70 4.94 -4.28
N ALA A 304 14.55 3.95 -3.41
CA ALA A 304 13.43 3.92 -2.49
C ALA A 304 13.57 5.07 -1.47
N ILE A 305 12.48 5.83 -1.30
CA ILE A 305 12.39 6.95 -0.35
C ILE A 305 11.77 6.46 0.96
N GLY A 306 10.80 5.54 0.84
CA GLY A 306 10.11 4.97 1.99
C GLY A 306 9.03 4.00 1.56
N ARG A 307 8.39 3.39 2.53
CA ARG A 307 7.29 2.44 2.33
C ARG A 307 6.13 2.77 3.24
N ILE A 308 4.92 2.82 2.70
CA ILE A 308 3.70 3.06 3.46
C ILE A 308 3.41 1.84 4.33
N ALA A 309 3.14 2.08 5.62
CA ALA A 309 2.72 1.02 6.53
C ALA A 309 1.21 0.80 6.46
N LEU A 310 0.80 -0.44 6.46
CA LEU A 310 -0.58 -0.84 6.69
C LEU A 310 -0.74 -1.43 8.09
N ALA A 311 -1.93 -1.25 8.66
CA ALA A 311 -2.32 -1.85 9.93
C ALA A 311 -3.44 -2.87 9.72
N THR A 312 -3.38 -3.97 10.45
CA THR A 312 -4.51 -4.90 10.60
C THR A 312 -4.91 -5.01 12.05
N PHE A 313 -6.15 -5.45 12.28
CA PHE A 313 -6.73 -5.63 13.61
C PHE A 313 -7.37 -7.00 13.71
N VAL A 314 -7.24 -7.63 14.86
CA VAL A 314 -7.89 -8.92 15.15
C VAL A 314 -9.42 -8.76 15.08
N ASN A 315 -9.95 -7.62 15.54
CA ASN A 315 -11.37 -7.30 15.50
C ASN A 315 -11.61 -5.89 14.95
N PRO A 316 -11.71 -5.71 13.62
CA PRO A 316 -12.01 -4.40 13.02
C PRO A 316 -13.34 -3.80 13.49
N GLY A 317 -14.33 -4.65 13.82
CA GLY A 317 -15.63 -4.19 14.34
C GLY A 317 -15.55 -3.47 15.68
N GLY A 318 -14.45 -3.62 16.41
CA GLY A 318 -14.19 -2.93 17.67
C GLY A 318 -13.57 -1.54 17.52
N LEU A 319 -13.27 -1.09 16.31
CA LEU A 319 -12.74 0.24 16.04
C LEU A 319 -13.80 1.32 16.28
N GLU A 320 -13.39 2.45 16.85
CA GLU A 320 -14.23 3.63 17.04
C GLU A 320 -14.07 4.60 15.86
N LYS A 321 -15.18 5.16 15.37
CA LYS A 321 -15.15 6.19 14.31
C LYS A 321 -14.66 7.52 14.89
N ALA A 322 -13.57 8.05 14.33
CA ALA A 322 -12.99 9.34 14.72
C ALA A 322 -13.44 10.52 13.83
N GLY A 323 -14.25 10.25 12.80
CA GLY A 323 -14.62 11.24 11.77
C GLY A 323 -13.76 11.09 10.51
N SER A 324 -14.12 11.79 9.42
CA SER A 324 -13.35 11.84 8.16
C SER A 324 -12.93 10.48 7.61
N SER A 325 -13.79 9.46 7.73
CA SER A 325 -13.49 8.06 7.40
C SER A 325 -12.29 7.46 8.16
N ALA A 326 -11.88 8.07 9.28
CA ALA A 326 -10.82 7.57 10.15
C ALA A 326 -11.38 6.83 11.37
N TYR A 327 -10.57 5.93 11.89
CA TYR A 327 -10.89 5.06 13.02
C TYR A 327 -9.80 5.13 14.07
N ARG A 328 -10.19 4.92 15.33
CA ARG A 328 -9.32 4.82 16.50
C ARG A 328 -9.32 3.40 17.03
N ALA A 329 -8.16 2.90 17.43
CA ALA A 329 -8.07 1.62 18.10
C ALA A 329 -8.70 1.68 19.50
N THR A 330 -9.38 0.61 19.88
CA THR A 330 -9.97 0.44 21.20
C THR A 330 -9.47 -0.83 21.88
N PHE A 331 -9.81 -1.02 23.14
CA PHE A 331 -9.48 -2.27 23.82
C PHE A 331 -10.08 -3.52 23.14
N ASN A 332 -11.24 -3.37 22.48
CA ASN A 332 -11.94 -4.49 21.84
C ASN A 332 -11.49 -4.73 20.38
N SER A 333 -10.81 -3.77 19.76
CA SER A 333 -10.20 -3.98 18.44
C SER A 333 -8.90 -4.79 18.52
N GLY A 334 -8.26 -4.80 19.67
CA GLY A 334 -6.88 -5.23 19.84
C GLY A 334 -5.88 -4.15 19.41
N GLY A 335 -4.60 -4.42 19.58
CA GLY A 335 -3.51 -3.58 19.08
C GLY A 335 -3.44 -3.62 17.56
N ALA A 336 -2.97 -2.53 16.95
CA ALA A 336 -2.67 -2.51 15.53
C ALA A 336 -1.43 -3.37 15.24
N GLU A 337 -1.56 -4.34 14.36
CA GLU A 337 -0.43 -5.08 13.82
C GLU A 337 0.00 -4.39 12.51
N LEU A 338 1.22 -3.86 12.52
CA LEU A 338 1.77 -3.14 11.38
C LEU A 338 2.50 -4.10 10.45
N GLY A 339 2.32 -3.89 9.15
CA GLY A 339 2.99 -4.69 8.14
C GLY A 339 3.09 -3.98 6.80
N THR A 340 3.85 -4.59 5.90
CA THR A 340 4.02 -4.09 4.54
C THR A 340 2.84 -4.50 3.66
N PRO A 341 2.39 -3.64 2.73
CA PRO A 341 1.37 -4.00 1.76
C PRO A 341 1.75 -5.26 0.97
N GLY A 342 0.79 -6.17 0.80
CA GLY A 342 1.01 -7.45 0.13
C GLY A 342 1.64 -8.55 1.01
N ALA A 343 2.03 -8.26 2.25
CA ALA A 343 2.46 -9.28 3.21
C ALA A 343 1.27 -10.12 3.71
N ALA A 344 1.57 -11.24 4.37
CA ALA A 344 0.56 -12.19 4.84
C ALA A 344 -0.56 -11.51 5.64
N GLY A 345 -1.79 -11.57 5.14
CA GLY A 345 -2.98 -11.00 5.78
C GLY A 345 -3.24 -9.52 5.47
N LEU A 346 -2.36 -8.84 4.72
CA LEU A 346 -2.54 -7.46 4.30
C LEU A 346 -2.75 -7.36 2.79
N GLY A 347 -3.63 -6.45 2.38
CA GLY A 347 -3.88 -6.15 0.98
C GLY A 347 -2.70 -5.45 0.31
N SER A 348 -2.65 -5.52 -1.02
CA SER A 348 -1.71 -4.76 -1.85
C SER A 348 -2.26 -3.37 -2.14
N LEU A 349 -1.39 -2.43 -2.49
CA LEU A 349 -1.79 -1.09 -2.90
C LEU A 349 -1.98 -0.99 -4.41
N THR A 350 -3.00 -0.24 -4.80
CA THR A 350 -3.23 0.15 -6.20
C THR A 350 -3.18 1.67 -6.27
N SER A 351 -2.22 2.19 -7.02
CA SER A 351 -2.08 3.63 -7.28
C SER A 351 -3.06 4.08 -8.36
N GLY A 352 -3.50 5.34 -8.30
CA GLY A 352 -4.42 5.92 -9.27
C GLY A 352 -5.88 5.51 -9.12
N ALA A 353 -6.26 4.93 -7.97
CA ALA A 353 -7.62 4.52 -7.66
C ALA A 353 -7.98 4.82 -6.21
N LEU A 354 -9.27 5.02 -5.95
CA LEU A 354 -9.85 5.19 -4.62
C LEU A 354 -10.86 4.09 -4.33
N GLU A 355 -10.97 3.71 -3.07
CA GLU A 355 -12.04 2.83 -2.61
C GLU A 355 -13.32 3.64 -2.42
N MET A 356 -14.41 3.22 -3.07
CA MET A 356 -15.72 3.82 -2.89
C MET A 356 -16.42 3.28 -1.64
N SER A 357 -17.50 3.95 -1.25
CA SER A 357 -18.41 3.44 -0.20
C SER A 357 -18.92 2.03 -0.57
N ASN A 358 -19.06 1.16 0.42
CA ASN A 358 -19.67 -0.16 0.24
C ASN A 358 -21.19 -0.17 0.50
N VAL A 359 -21.82 1.02 0.47
CA VAL A 359 -23.27 1.18 0.63
C VAL A 359 -24.03 0.77 -0.63
N ASP A 360 -24.99 -0.14 -0.49
CA ASP A 360 -25.97 -0.45 -1.55
C ASP A 360 -27.24 0.41 -1.34
N LEU A 361 -27.43 1.39 -2.22
CA LEU A 361 -28.59 2.30 -2.17
C LEU A 361 -29.92 1.57 -2.23
N SER A 362 -30.03 0.50 -3.04
CA SER A 362 -31.28 -0.25 -3.17
C SER A 362 -31.68 -0.94 -1.88
N GLN A 363 -30.67 -1.54 -1.22
CA GLN A 363 -30.84 -2.17 0.08
C GLN A 363 -31.17 -1.13 1.17
N GLU A 364 -30.48 0.00 1.18
CA GLU A 364 -30.72 1.03 2.18
C GLU A 364 -32.08 1.72 2.03
N PHE A 365 -32.56 1.96 0.79
CA PHE A 365 -33.91 2.44 0.57
C PHE A 365 -34.97 1.44 1.05
N THR A 366 -34.73 0.14 0.83
CA THR A 366 -35.62 -0.91 1.33
C THR A 366 -35.64 -0.89 2.88
N ASN A 367 -34.45 -0.82 3.51
CA ASN A 367 -34.33 -0.73 4.96
C ASN A 367 -35.03 0.52 5.51
N LEU A 368 -34.90 1.64 4.82
CA LEU A 368 -35.57 2.90 5.20
C LEU A 368 -37.09 2.77 5.17
N ILE A 369 -37.66 2.16 4.10
CA ILE A 369 -39.10 1.93 3.99
C ILE A 369 -39.58 0.99 5.11
N VAL A 370 -38.84 -0.09 5.38
CA VAL A 370 -39.17 -1.03 6.46
C VAL A 370 -39.16 -0.33 7.82
N ALA A 371 -38.10 0.47 8.08
CA ALA A 371 -37.96 1.23 9.33
C ALA A 371 -39.10 2.28 9.50
N GLN A 372 -39.44 3.02 8.42
CA GLN A 372 -40.56 3.98 8.46
C GLN A 372 -41.90 3.30 8.73
N ARG A 373 -42.18 2.17 8.05
CA ARG A 373 -43.43 1.42 8.28
C ARG A 373 -43.47 0.82 9.69
N GLY A 374 -42.33 0.29 10.18
CA GLY A 374 -42.20 -0.20 11.54
C GLY A 374 -42.44 0.90 12.59
N PHE A 375 -41.87 2.09 12.37
CA PHE A 375 -42.11 3.27 13.21
C PHE A 375 -43.60 3.65 13.24
N GLN A 376 -44.25 3.75 12.07
CA GLN A 376 -45.69 4.07 11.96
C GLN A 376 -46.58 3.03 12.63
N ALA A 377 -46.25 1.73 12.48
CA ALA A 377 -46.99 0.65 13.11
C ALA A 377 -46.92 0.74 14.66
N ASN A 378 -45.72 0.95 15.19
CA ASN A 378 -45.54 1.13 16.63
C ASN A 378 -46.21 2.41 17.17
N ALA A 379 -46.19 3.50 16.40
CA ALA A 379 -46.92 4.72 16.76
C ALA A 379 -48.46 4.47 16.84
N ARG A 380 -49.01 3.68 15.92
CA ARG A 380 -50.42 3.31 15.96
C ARG A 380 -50.78 2.45 17.18
N ILE A 381 -49.90 1.57 17.63
CA ILE A 381 -50.13 0.79 18.87
C ILE A 381 -50.28 1.74 20.07
N ILE A 382 -49.51 2.83 20.10
CA ILE A 382 -49.60 3.82 21.17
C ILE A 382 -50.95 4.57 21.10
N THR A 383 -51.36 5.05 19.90
CA THR A 383 -52.62 5.77 19.74
C THR A 383 -53.85 4.88 20.08
N THR A 384 -53.85 3.64 19.57
CA THR A 384 -54.95 2.70 19.90
C THR A 384 -54.98 2.31 21.38
N SER A 385 -53.84 2.22 22.05
CA SER A 385 -53.76 1.97 23.48
C SER A 385 -54.31 3.17 24.29
N ASP A 386 -54.07 4.40 23.82
CA ASP A 386 -54.60 5.61 24.44
C ASP A 386 -56.12 5.71 24.25
N GLU A 387 -56.66 5.43 23.07
CA GLU A 387 -58.11 5.35 22.76
C GLU A 387 -58.78 4.36 23.71
N VAL A 388 -58.26 3.15 23.86
CA VAL A 388 -58.80 2.14 24.77
C VAL A 388 -58.75 2.58 26.23
N LEU A 389 -57.69 3.31 26.66
CA LEU A 389 -57.63 3.89 28.01
C LEU A 389 -58.68 4.97 28.23
N GLN A 390 -58.96 5.81 27.21
CA GLN A 390 -60.00 6.82 27.27
C GLN A 390 -61.41 6.18 27.40
N GLU A 391 -61.67 5.16 26.60
CA GLU A 391 -62.91 4.38 26.67
C GLU A 391 -63.12 3.77 28.05
N LEU A 392 -62.05 3.17 28.63
CA LEU A 392 -62.11 2.60 30.00
C LEU A 392 -62.38 3.67 31.08
N THR A 393 -61.81 4.87 30.92
CA THR A 393 -62.09 5.96 31.88
C THR A 393 -63.51 6.50 31.74
N ASN A 394 -64.07 6.50 30.53
CA ASN A 394 -65.45 6.89 30.27
C ASN A 394 -66.45 5.84 30.78
N LEU A 395 -66.13 4.55 30.75
CA LEU A 395 -66.97 3.48 31.29
C LEU A 395 -67.07 3.48 32.83
N LYS A 396 -66.17 4.20 33.51
CA LYS A 396 -66.12 4.33 34.95
C LYS A 396 -66.97 5.53 35.48
N ARG A 397 -67.54 6.32 34.59
CA ARG A 397 -68.53 7.39 34.89
C ARG A 397 -69.90 6.85 34.59
#